data_0b249d66aaec27f2de0530bf45c1a435
#
_entry.id   0b249d66aaec27f2de0530bf45c1a435
#
_cell.length_a   1.000
_cell.length_b   1.000
_cell.length_c   1.000
_cell.angle_alpha   90.00
_cell.angle_beta   90.00
_cell.angle_gamma   90.00
#
_symmetry.space_group_name_H-M   'P 1'
#
loop_
_entity.id
_entity.type
_entity.pdbx_description
1 polymer ?
#
loop_
_entity_poly.entity_id
_entity_poly.type
_entity_poly.pdbx_seq_one_letter_code
_entity_poly.pdbx_strand_id
1 'polypeptide(L)'
;MGLKDLKIGDLTANIPIIQGGMGIGISLSGLASAVANEGGIGVIATAVIGMNEPDFAKNYLEANIRALKKEIRKARELTKGIIGVNIMVALTNFGDMVRTAIEEGIDIIFSGAGLPLNLPEYLNEKVKTKLAPIVSSARAAAIIAKKWSDKFNRVPDAVVVEGPKAGGHLGFKLNEIDNPEFSLEKIVPEVINALKPFEEKYKKEIPVIAAGGIYTGQDIDKFLEMGAAGVQMATRFVTTHECDASEEFKKAYINASEKDMVIINSPVGLPGRAIKNEFINQVSQGMRKPFKCPYHCLKTCDFKNSPYCISLALINAQRGNLQNGFAFAGANAYRATKIISVKELIEKIKQEYNEATK
;
A
#
# COMPACT_ATOMS: atom_id res chain seq x y z
N MET A 1 -20.43 17.06 10.79
CA MET A 1 -20.93 15.73 10.31
C MET A 1 -19.84 14.69 10.51
N GLY A 2 -20.19 13.41 10.88
CA GLY A 2 -19.17 12.37 10.99
C GLY A 2 -18.69 11.86 9.63
N LEU A 3 -17.54 11.16 9.62
CA LEU A 3 -17.06 10.45 8.45
C LEU A 3 -18.13 9.47 7.94
N LYS A 4 -18.38 9.47 6.62
CA LYS A 4 -19.35 8.58 5.98
C LYS A 4 -18.77 7.18 5.81
N ASP A 5 -19.65 6.18 5.72
CA ASP A 5 -19.24 4.81 5.39
C ASP A 5 -18.61 4.73 4.00
N LEU A 6 -17.63 3.84 3.85
CA LEU A 6 -17.06 3.47 2.55
C LEU A 6 -17.68 2.15 2.07
N LYS A 7 -18.31 2.20 0.88
CA LYS A 7 -18.86 1.01 0.23
C LYS A 7 -17.99 0.56 -0.93
N ILE A 8 -17.64 -0.74 -0.97
CA ILE A 8 -16.90 -1.39 -2.06
C ILE A 8 -17.66 -2.69 -2.41
N GLY A 9 -18.54 -2.63 -3.41
CA GLY A 9 -19.48 -3.72 -3.69
C GLY A 9 -20.42 -3.96 -2.51
N ASP A 10 -20.41 -5.16 -1.93
CA ASP A 10 -21.17 -5.55 -0.74
C ASP A 10 -20.41 -5.34 0.58
N LEU A 11 -19.18 -4.86 0.54
CA LEU A 11 -18.42 -4.49 1.73
C LEU A 11 -18.77 -3.06 2.16
N THR A 12 -18.94 -2.87 3.48
CA THR A 12 -19.18 -1.55 4.08
C THR A 12 -18.23 -1.35 5.26
N ALA A 13 -17.28 -0.42 5.12
CA ALA A 13 -16.43 0.03 6.21
C ALA A 13 -17.06 1.26 6.87
N ASN A 14 -17.10 1.30 8.20
CA ASN A 14 -17.77 2.35 8.99
C ASN A 14 -17.06 3.71 8.93
N ILE A 15 -15.82 3.73 8.46
CA ILE A 15 -15.07 4.95 8.16
C ILE A 15 -14.41 4.81 6.78
N PRO A 16 -14.26 5.90 6.01
CA PRO A 16 -13.73 5.85 4.65
C PRO A 16 -12.19 5.83 4.63
N ILE A 17 -11.59 5.05 5.54
CA ILE A 17 -10.13 4.97 5.70
C ILE A 17 -9.67 3.54 5.45
N ILE A 18 -8.74 3.40 4.50
CA ILE A 18 -8.00 2.17 4.23
C ILE A 18 -6.58 2.37 4.76
N GLN A 19 -6.09 1.47 5.61
CA GLN A 19 -4.67 1.45 5.93
C GLN A 19 -3.95 0.79 4.75
N GLY A 20 -3.11 1.54 4.05
CA GLY A 20 -2.35 1.06 2.90
C GLY A 20 -1.37 -0.05 3.28
N GLY A 21 -1.30 -1.10 2.46
CA GLY A 21 -0.37 -2.19 2.67
C GLY A 21 1.09 -1.75 2.58
N MET A 22 1.88 -2.01 3.61
CA MET A 22 3.28 -1.62 3.73
C MET A 22 4.18 -2.87 3.87
N GLY A 23 4.84 -3.23 2.79
CA GLY A 23 5.92 -4.24 2.79
C GLY A 23 7.27 -3.59 3.14
N ILE A 24 8.20 -4.31 3.65
CA ILE A 24 8.23 -5.73 4.00
C ILE A 24 7.97 -5.83 5.50
N GLY A 25 6.90 -6.55 5.88
CA GLY A 25 6.63 -6.83 7.29
C GLY A 25 6.23 -5.63 8.15
N ILE A 26 5.82 -4.51 7.56
CA ILE A 26 5.39 -3.31 8.28
C ILE A 26 3.91 -3.40 8.64
N SER A 27 3.07 -3.88 7.71
CA SER A 27 1.67 -4.16 7.97
C SER A 27 1.36 -5.64 7.80
N LEU A 28 1.17 -6.33 8.90
CA LEU A 28 0.76 -7.73 8.99
C LEU A 28 -0.59 -7.82 9.72
N SER A 29 -0.88 -8.95 10.35
CA SER A 29 -2.15 -9.18 11.05
C SER A 29 -2.38 -8.22 12.23
N GLY A 30 -1.31 -7.79 12.92
CA GLY A 30 -1.41 -6.89 14.07
C GLY A 30 -2.02 -5.54 13.67
N LEU A 31 -1.36 -4.83 12.77
CA LEU A 31 -1.85 -3.54 12.30
C LEU A 31 -3.18 -3.65 11.56
N ALA A 32 -3.30 -4.62 10.64
CA ALA A 32 -4.50 -4.75 9.82
C ALA A 32 -5.75 -5.00 10.68
N SER A 33 -5.69 -5.91 11.66
CA SER A 33 -6.82 -6.19 12.55
C SER A 33 -7.19 -5.00 13.42
N ALA A 34 -6.20 -4.26 13.93
CA ALA A 34 -6.45 -3.07 14.73
C ALA A 34 -7.23 -1.99 13.95
N VAL A 35 -6.83 -1.73 12.69
CA VAL A 35 -7.56 -0.79 11.82
C VAL A 35 -8.98 -1.27 11.51
N ALA A 36 -9.14 -2.56 11.24
CA ALA A 36 -10.45 -3.15 10.96
C ALA A 36 -11.39 -3.10 12.18
N ASN A 37 -10.86 -3.24 13.40
CA ASN A 37 -11.61 -3.09 14.64
C ASN A 37 -12.11 -1.65 14.89
N GLU A 38 -11.39 -0.65 14.36
CA GLU A 38 -11.82 0.76 14.42
C GLU A 38 -12.75 1.16 13.25
N GLY A 39 -13.20 0.18 12.46
CA GLY A 39 -14.18 0.34 11.39
C GLY A 39 -13.61 0.75 10.03
N GLY A 40 -12.28 0.81 9.87
CA GLY A 40 -11.61 0.98 8.59
C GLY A 40 -11.35 -0.34 7.86
N ILE A 41 -10.58 -0.31 6.79
CA ILE A 41 -10.09 -1.48 6.07
C ILE A 41 -8.61 -1.68 6.42
N GLY A 42 -8.29 -2.79 7.10
CA GLY A 42 -6.90 -3.15 7.39
C GLY A 42 -6.29 -3.98 6.26
N VAL A 43 -5.02 -3.74 5.93
CA VAL A 43 -4.38 -4.38 4.78
C VAL A 43 -3.04 -5.03 5.14
N ILE A 44 -2.95 -6.33 4.88
CA ILE A 44 -1.72 -7.11 5.02
C ILE A 44 -0.88 -6.98 3.74
N ALA A 45 0.40 -6.63 3.86
CA ALA A 45 1.31 -6.56 2.72
C ALA A 45 1.98 -7.92 2.47
N THR A 46 1.90 -8.42 1.24
CA THR A 46 2.38 -9.76 0.89
C THR A 46 3.84 -9.81 0.42
N ALA A 47 4.43 -8.65 0.11
CA ALA A 47 5.80 -8.60 -0.38
C ALA A 47 6.78 -9.19 0.64
N VAL A 48 7.40 -10.32 0.29
CA VAL A 48 8.41 -11.01 1.12
C VAL A 48 7.87 -11.40 2.51
N ILE A 49 6.56 -11.67 2.61
CA ILE A 49 5.86 -11.93 3.88
C ILE A 49 6.44 -13.13 4.65
N GLY A 50 7.05 -14.09 3.93
CA GLY A 50 7.68 -15.26 4.53
C GLY A 50 9.03 -15.01 5.20
N MET A 51 9.50 -13.77 5.31
CA MET A 51 10.84 -13.42 5.79
C MET A 51 11.21 -13.95 7.19
N ASN A 52 10.22 -14.30 7.99
CA ASN A 52 10.39 -14.86 9.33
C ASN A 52 10.25 -16.40 9.37
N GLU A 53 9.92 -17.04 8.24
CA GLU A 53 9.88 -18.49 8.16
C GLU A 53 11.29 -19.07 8.19
N PRO A 54 11.55 -20.17 8.93
CA PRO A 54 12.91 -20.72 9.14
C PRO A 54 13.62 -21.14 7.84
N ASP A 55 12.85 -21.56 6.86
CA ASP A 55 13.32 -22.04 5.56
C ASP A 55 13.20 -21.03 4.42
N PHE A 56 12.89 -19.77 4.73
CA PHE A 56 12.62 -18.71 3.76
C PHE A 56 13.71 -18.58 2.68
N ALA A 57 14.98 -18.66 3.06
CA ALA A 57 16.09 -18.56 2.11
C ALA A 57 16.21 -19.73 1.13
N LYS A 58 15.64 -20.89 1.48
CA LYS A 58 15.70 -22.13 0.67
C LYS A 58 14.39 -22.40 -0.09
N ASN A 59 13.26 -22.09 0.55
CA ASN A 59 11.92 -22.41 0.08
C ASN A 59 11.06 -21.11 0.00
N TYR A 60 11.56 -20.13 -0.76
CA TYR A 60 10.97 -18.79 -0.82
C TYR A 60 9.46 -18.78 -1.11
N LEU A 61 9.00 -19.57 -2.09
CA LEU A 61 7.59 -19.60 -2.48
C LEU A 61 6.73 -20.19 -1.36
N GLU A 62 7.05 -21.36 -0.87
CA GLU A 62 6.31 -22.07 0.17
C GLU A 62 6.31 -21.29 1.49
N ALA A 63 7.43 -20.67 1.84
CA ALA A 63 7.53 -19.80 3.01
C ALA A 63 6.57 -18.61 2.92
N ASN A 64 6.47 -17.95 1.76
CA ASN A 64 5.52 -16.85 1.57
C ASN A 64 4.06 -17.32 1.60
N ILE A 65 3.74 -18.49 1.00
CA ILE A 65 2.40 -19.07 1.04
C ILE A 65 1.99 -19.37 2.47
N ARG A 66 2.84 -20.06 3.24
CA ARG A 66 2.55 -20.39 4.65
C ARG A 66 2.37 -19.15 5.51
N ALA A 67 3.26 -18.17 5.35
CA ALA A 67 3.20 -16.93 6.10
C ALA A 67 1.93 -16.13 5.78
N LEU A 68 1.54 -16.04 4.49
CA LEU A 68 0.30 -15.35 4.12
C LEU A 68 -0.94 -16.03 4.72
N LYS A 69 -1.04 -17.36 4.63
CA LYS A 69 -2.12 -18.13 5.27
C LYS A 69 -2.19 -17.86 6.77
N LYS A 70 -1.04 -17.89 7.45
CA LYS A 70 -0.92 -17.64 8.89
C LYS A 70 -1.38 -16.22 9.25
N GLU A 71 -0.92 -15.21 8.52
CA GLU A 71 -1.28 -13.82 8.80
C GLU A 71 -2.77 -13.53 8.54
N ILE A 72 -3.36 -14.08 7.47
CA ILE A 72 -4.80 -13.92 7.21
C ILE A 72 -5.62 -14.60 8.32
N ARG A 73 -5.29 -15.83 8.70
CA ARG A 73 -6.00 -16.57 9.76
C ARG A 73 -5.90 -15.84 11.10
N LYS A 74 -4.69 -15.39 11.46
CA LYS A 74 -4.48 -14.61 12.69
C LYS A 74 -5.27 -13.29 12.68
N ALA A 75 -5.33 -12.58 11.55
CA ALA A 75 -6.16 -11.39 11.44
C ALA A 75 -7.64 -11.71 11.65
N ARG A 76 -8.15 -12.83 11.12
CA ARG A 76 -9.54 -13.28 11.30
C ARG A 76 -9.87 -13.68 12.75
N GLU A 77 -8.89 -14.15 13.52
CA GLU A 77 -9.03 -14.39 14.95
C GLU A 77 -9.15 -13.08 15.74
N LEU A 78 -8.42 -12.03 15.31
CA LEU A 78 -8.33 -10.74 15.99
C LEU A 78 -9.45 -9.75 15.63
N THR A 79 -10.12 -9.94 14.48
CA THR A 79 -11.17 -9.03 14.00
C THR A 79 -12.26 -9.73 13.20
N LYS A 80 -13.46 -9.13 13.22
CA LYS A 80 -14.58 -9.44 12.30
C LYS A 80 -14.74 -8.35 11.21
N GLY A 81 -13.89 -7.33 11.24
CA GLY A 81 -13.90 -6.24 10.26
C GLY A 81 -13.30 -6.65 8.92
N ILE A 82 -13.22 -5.70 8.00
CA ILE A 82 -12.77 -5.92 6.62
C ILE A 82 -11.24 -5.99 6.58
N ILE A 83 -10.71 -7.10 6.06
CA ILE A 83 -9.28 -7.32 5.86
C ILE A 83 -8.96 -7.48 4.38
N GLY A 84 -8.04 -6.64 3.90
CA GLY A 84 -7.46 -6.74 2.58
C GLY A 84 -6.03 -7.28 2.57
N VAL A 85 -5.56 -7.60 1.39
CA VAL A 85 -4.13 -7.84 1.12
C VAL A 85 -3.64 -6.91 0.02
N ASN A 86 -2.38 -6.46 0.13
CA ASN A 86 -1.69 -5.75 -0.95
C ASN A 86 -0.74 -6.72 -1.65
N ILE A 87 -0.90 -6.89 -2.97
CA ILE A 87 -0.10 -7.80 -3.80
C ILE A 87 0.48 -7.05 -4.99
N MET A 88 1.78 -6.90 -5.04
CA MET A 88 2.49 -6.22 -6.13
C MET A 88 2.54 -7.10 -7.39
N VAL A 89 2.12 -6.57 -8.55
CA VAL A 89 2.20 -7.27 -9.86
C VAL A 89 3.63 -7.67 -10.22
N ALA A 90 4.61 -6.87 -9.77
CA ALA A 90 6.03 -7.09 -10.02
C ALA A 90 6.62 -8.31 -9.29
N LEU A 91 5.92 -8.89 -8.31
CA LEU A 91 6.38 -10.09 -7.60
C LEU A 91 6.42 -11.30 -8.54
N THR A 92 7.46 -12.12 -8.43
CA THR A 92 7.57 -13.38 -9.19
C THR A 92 6.50 -14.39 -8.80
N ASN A 93 6.11 -14.42 -7.52
CA ASN A 93 5.06 -15.26 -6.95
C ASN A 93 3.68 -14.61 -6.91
N PHE A 94 3.43 -13.58 -7.75
CA PHE A 94 2.18 -12.83 -7.77
C PHE A 94 0.94 -13.72 -7.78
N GLY A 95 0.88 -14.67 -8.73
CA GLY A 95 -0.26 -15.56 -8.90
C GLY A 95 -0.50 -16.48 -7.70
N ASP A 96 0.58 -16.93 -7.06
CA ASP A 96 0.50 -17.80 -5.88
C ASP A 96 -0.04 -17.02 -4.68
N MET A 97 0.40 -15.77 -4.50
CA MET A 97 -0.14 -14.90 -3.46
C MET A 97 -1.63 -14.57 -3.66
N VAL A 98 -2.04 -14.32 -4.92
CA VAL A 98 -3.45 -14.07 -5.24
C VAL A 98 -4.30 -15.31 -4.93
N ARG A 99 -3.90 -16.51 -5.41
CA ARG A 99 -4.63 -17.76 -5.13
C ARG A 99 -4.71 -18.03 -3.63
N THR A 100 -3.60 -17.92 -2.93
CA THR A 100 -3.53 -18.13 -1.48
C THR A 100 -4.47 -17.19 -0.72
N ALA A 101 -4.49 -15.91 -1.08
CA ALA A 101 -5.36 -14.93 -0.43
C ALA A 101 -6.85 -15.24 -0.66
N ILE A 102 -7.22 -15.63 -1.88
CA ILE A 102 -8.59 -16.04 -2.24
C ILE A 102 -9.00 -17.32 -1.50
N GLU A 103 -8.13 -18.33 -1.46
CA GLU A 103 -8.37 -19.59 -0.73
C GLU A 103 -8.61 -19.36 0.77
N GLU A 104 -7.90 -18.40 1.38
CA GLU A 104 -8.08 -18.01 2.78
C GLU A 104 -9.26 -17.04 2.99
N GLY A 105 -10.05 -16.74 1.95
CA GLY A 105 -11.29 -15.95 2.07
C GLY A 105 -11.05 -14.48 2.37
N ILE A 106 -10.02 -13.87 1.77
CA ILE A 106 -9.75 -12.42 1.94
C ILE A 106 -10.89 -11.59 1.36
N ASP A 107 -11.23 -10.45 1.99
CA ASP A 107 -12.33 -9.60 1.54
C ASP A 107 -11.98 -8.81 0.29
N ILE A 108 -10.73 -8.27 0.21
CA ILE A 108 -10.31 -7.40 -0.88
C ILE A 108 -8.82 -7.57 -1.20
N ILE A 109 -8.48 -7.54 -2.49
CA ILE A 109 -7.10 -7.51 -2.99
C ILE A 109 -6.82 -6.14 -3.60
N PHE A 110 -5.86 -5.42 -3.02
CA PHE A 110 -5.26 -4.21 -3.58
C PHE A 110 -4.05 -4.60 -4.40
N SER A 111 -3.97 -4.21 -5.67
CA SER A 111 -2.87 -4.61 -6.54
C SER A 111 -2.32 -3.45 -7.37
N GLY A 112 -1.01 -3.22 -7.25
CA GLY A 112 -0.25 -2.17 -7.93
C GLY A 112 1.17 -2.61 -8.24
N ALA A 113 2.10 -1.67 -8.38
CA ALA A 113 3.46 -1.91 -8.85
C ALA A 113 3.48 -2.66 -10.20
N GLY A 114 2.73 -2.13 -11.15
CA GLY A 114 2.39 -2.65 -12.46
C GLY A 114 0.88 -2.70 -12.67
N LEU A 115 0.44 -2.90 -13.91
CA LEU A 115 -0.99 -2.99 -14.24
C LEU A 115 -1.49 -4.42 -14.01
N PRO A 116 -2.46 -4.67 -13.10
CA PRO A 116 -2.98 -6.01 -12.81
C PRO A 116 -4.01 -6.46 -13.87
N LEU A 117 -3.61 -6.49 -15.16
CA LEU A 117 -4.50 -6.69 -16.29
C LEU A 117 -5.25 -8.02 -16.29
N ASN A 118 -4.67 -9.04 -15.68
CA ASN A 118 -5.24 -10.39 -15.62
C ASN A 118 -5.70 -10.79 -14.21
N LEU A 119 -5.73 -9.87 -13.26
CA LEU A 119 -6.12 -10.19 -11.88
C LEU A 119 -7.51 -10.88 -11.77
N PRO A 120 -8.54 -10.52 -12.57
CA PRO A 120 -9.82 -11.20 -12.51
C PRO A 120 -9.81 -12.68 -12.91
N GLU A 121 -8.77 -13.18 -13.58
CA GLU A 121 -8.70 -14.61 -13.98
C GLU A 121 -8.62 -15.58 -12.80
N TYR A 122 -8.27 -15.08 -11.61
CA TYR A 122 -8.21 -15.86 -10.37
C TYR A 122 -9.57 -16.01 -9.69
N LEU A 123 -10.59 -15.25 -10.13
CA LEU A 123 -11.93 -15.32 -9.55
C LEU A 123 -12.80 -16.33 -10.30
N ASN A 124 -13.72 -16.93 -9.58
CA ASN A 124 -14.84 -17.70 -10.09
C ASN A 124 -16.15 -17.24 -9.43
N GLU A 125 -17.28 -17.78 -9.85
CA GLU A 125 -18.61 -17.37 -9.37
C GLU A 125 -18.82 -17.51 -7.84
N LYS A 126 -18.04 -18.37 -7.18
CA LYS A 126 -18.13 -18.60 -5.73
C LYS A 126 -17.26 -17.65 -4.90
N VAL A 127 -16.31 -16.96 -5.55
CA VAL A 127 -15.36 -16.08 -4.87
C VAL A 127 -15.96 -14.70 -4.67
N LYS A 128 -16.04 -14.25 -3.42
CA LYS A 128 -16.60 -12.93 -3.04
C LYS A 128 -15.53 -11.82 -2.93
N THR A 129 -14.26 -12.17 -3.03
CA THR A 129 -13.13 -11.23 -2.90
C THR A 129 -13.26 -10.07 -3.90
N LYS A 130 -13.13 -8.84 -3.42
CA LYS A 130 -13.13 -7.62 -4.23
C LYS A 130 -11.74 -7.37 -4.79
N LEU A 131 -11.69 -6.74 -5.96
CA LEU A 131 -10.44 -6.40 -6.64
C LEU A 131 -10.34 -4.89 -6.81
N ALA A 132 -9.29 -4.30 -6.24
CA ALA A 132 -9.01 -2.88 -6.29
C ALA A 132 -7.59 -2.62 -6.86
N PRO A 133 -7.46 -2.27 -8.14
CA PRO A 133 -6.17 -1.86 -8.69
C PRO A 133 -5.71 -0.52 -8.10
N ILE A 134 -4.38 -0.37 -7.98
CA ILE A 134 -3.73 0.87 -7.58
C ILE A 134 -3.11 1.50 -8.84
N VAL A 135 -3.44 2.75 -9.11
CA VAL A 135 -3.02 3.49 -10.31
C VAL A 135 -2.48 4.87 -9.95
N SER A 136 -1.68 5.45 -10.85
CA SER A 136 -1.16 6.82 -10.71
C SER A 136 -1.62 7.74 -11.84
N SER A 137 -2.62 7.33 -12.64
CA SER A 137 -3.19 8.16 -13.71
C SER A 137 -4.54 7.65 -14.20
N ALA A 138 -5.35 8.55 -14.78
CA ALA A 138 -6.61 8.23 -15.44
C ALA A 138 -6.42 7.23 -16.61
N ARG A 139 -5.32 7.37 -17.35
CA ARG A 139 -4.98 6.43 -18.44
C ARG A 139 -4.81 4.99 -17.93
N ALA A 140 -4.11 4.81 -16.81
CA ALA A 140 -3.90 3.49 -16.23
C ALA A 140 -5.24 2.89 -15.74
N ALA A 141 -6.10 3.68 -15.09
CA ALA A 141 -7.43 3.26 -14.67
C ALA A 141 -8.28 2.80 -15.85
N ALA A 142 -8.35 3.61 -16.93
CA ALA A 142 -9.10 3.29 -18.14
C ALA A 142 -8.59 2.01 -18.83
N ILE A 143 -7.26 1.82 -18.92
CA ILE A 143 -6.67 0.60 -19.52
C ILE A 143 -7.07 -0.64 -18.72
N ILE A 144 -7.02 -0.60 -17.41
CA ILE A 144 -7.41 -1.73 -16.55
C ILE A 144 -8.90 -2.00 -16.70
N ALA A 145 -9.74 -0.98 -16.53
CA ALA A 145 -11.20 -1.12 -16.62
C ALA A 145 -11.63 -1.66 -18.00
N LYS A 146 -11.03 -1.14 -19.08
CA LYS A 146 -11.27 -1.65 -20.45
C LYS A 146 -10.85 -3.12 -20.60
N LYS A 147 -9.64 -3.47 -20.16
CA LYS A 147 -9.13 -4.85 -20.25
C LYS A 147 -9.99 -5.83 -19.47
N TRP A 148 -10.43 -5.44 -18.26
CA TRP A 148 -11.29 -6.29 -17.45
C TRP A 148 -12.69 -6.40 -18.03
N SER A 149 -13.23 -5.30 -18.57
CA SER A 149 -14.51 -5.30 -19.29
C SER A 149 -14.49 -6.22 -20.50
N ASP A 150 -13.46 -6.10 -21.36
CA ASP A 150 -13.39 -6.82 -22.63
C ASP A 150 -13.11 -8.33 -22.44
N LYS A 151 -12.23 -8.68 -21.48
CA LYS A 151 -11.78 -10.06 -21.32
C LYS A 151 -12.56 -10.86 -20.28
N PHE A 152 -13.03 -10.18 -19.22
CA PHE A 152 -13.61 -10.86 -18.05
C PHE A 152 -15.06 -10.45 -17.77
N ASN A 153 -15.64 -9.60 -18.61
CA ASN A 153 -17.00 -9.05 -18.45
C ASN A 153 -17.22 -8.48 -17.02
N ARG A 154 -16.24 -7.77 -16.48
CA ARG A 154 -16.33 -7.09 -15.19
C ARG A 154 -15.52 -5.81 -15.17
N VAL A 155 -15.73 -5.01 -14.12
CA VAL A 155 -14.96 -3.79 -13.83
C VAL A 155 -14.33 -3.90 -12.42
N PRO A 156 -13.36 -3.04 -12.06
CA PRO A 156 -12.86 -2.96 -10.70
C PRO A 156 -13.98 -2.76 -9.68
N ASP A 157 -13.79 -3.31 -8.47
CA ASP A 157 -14.72 -3.07 -7.36
C ASP A 157 -14.44 -1.74 -6.65
N ALA A 158 -13.22 -1.24 -6.74
CA ALA A 158 -12.75 0.10 -6.39
C ALA A 158 -11.46 0.39 -7.15
N VAL A 159 -11.02 1.65 -7.20
CA VAL A 159 -9.71 2.05 -7.75
C VAL A 159 -9.01 2.94 -6.73
N VAL A 160 -7.77 2.57 -6.34
CA VAL A 160 -6.92 3.43 -5.52
C VAL A 160 -6.06 4.29 -6.44
N VAL A 161 -6.08 5.61 -6.22
CA VAL A 161 -5.28 6.59 -6.93
C VAL A 161 -4.12 7.04 -6.05
N GLU A 162 -2.92 6.63 -6.41
CA GLU A 162 -1.72 6.96 -5.65
C GLU A 162 -1.00 8.16 -6.26
N GLY A 163 -0.91 9.25 -5.50
CA GLY A 163 -0.25 10.48 -5.89
C GLY A 163 1.26 10.50 -5.59
N PRO A 164 1.99 11.51 -6.08
CA PRO A 164 3.46 11.59 -5.99
C PRO A 164 3.98 11.82 -4.57
N LYS A 165 3.13 12.17 -3.59
CA LYS A 165 3.51 12.32 -2.18
C LYS A 165 3.46 11.01 -1.38
N ALA A 166 3.19 9.88 -2.04
CA ALA A 166 3.23 8.57 -1.41
C ALA A 166 4.65 8.20 -0.93
N GLY A 167 4.73 7.20 -0.06
CA GLY A 167 5.96 6.55 0.34
C GLY A 167 6.23 5.29 -0.49
N GLY A 168 7.46 4.80 -0.47
CA GLY A 168 7.83 3.65 -1.28
C GLY A 168 8.10 3.99 -2.74
N HIS A 169 7.97 3.00 -3.61
CA HIS A 169 8.16 3.20 -5.05
C HIS A 169 7.02 4.02 -5.64
N LEU A 170 7.36 5.01 -6.45
CA LEU A 170 6.42 5.94 -7.04
C LEU A 170 6.15 5.58 -8.50
N GLY A 171 4.88 5.63 -8.91
CA GLY A 171 4.45 5.42 -10.29
C GLY A 171 4.64 6.64 -11.20
N PHE A 172 5.64 7.49 -10.91
CA PHE A 172 5.94 8.76 -11.57
C PHE A 172 7.39 8.81 -12.00
N LYS A 173 7.69 9.60 -13.03
CA LYS A 173 9.07 9.95 -13.36
C LYS A 173 9.60 10.99 -12.37
N LEU A 174 10.93 11.10 -12.25
CA LEU A 174 11.55 12.05 -11.32
C LEU A 174 11.08 13.50 -11.52
N ASN A 175 10.95 13.94 -12.77
CA ASN A 175 10.48 15.28 -13.12
C ASN A 175 8.96 15.49 -12.96
N GLU A 176 8.20 14.45 -12.67
CA GLU A 176 6.76 14.51 -12.45
C GLU A 176 6.41 14.63 -10.95
N ILE A 177 7.33 14.23 -10.05
CA ILE A 177 7.07 14.11 -8.61
C ILE A 177 6.69 15.45 -7.98
N ASP A 178 7.38 16.52 -8.35
CA ASP A 178 7.14 17.87 -7.80
C ASP A 178 6.36 18.76 -8.78
N ASN A 179 5.90 18.19 -9.91
CA ASN A 179 5.12 18.94 -10.89
C ASN A 179 3.64 18.97 -10.48
N PRO A 180 3.02 20.17 -10.28
CA PRO A 180 1.61 20.31 -9.88
C PRO A 180 0.61 19.63 -10.82
N GLU A 181 0.98 19.43 -12.10
CA GLU A 181 0.11 18.73 -13.07
C GLU A 181 -0.10 17.24 -12.72
N PHE A 182 0.78 16.67 -11.90
CA PHE A 182 0.67 15.30 -11.42
C PHE A 182 0.23 15.23 -9.94
N SER A 183 -0.28 16.33 -9.40
CA SER A 183 -0.79 16.35 -8.02
C SER A 183 -1.99 15.41 -7.86
N LEU A 184 -2.17 14.86 -6.67
CA LEU A 184 -3.29 13.97 -6.37
C LEU A 184 -4.64 14.68 -6.60
N GLU A 185 -4.69 15.99 -6.33
CA GLU A 185 -5.84 16.87 -6.55
C GLU A 185 -6.29 16.94 -8.01
N LYS A 186 -5.38 16.78 -8.95
CA LYS A 186 -5.69 16.69 -10.39
C LYS A 186 -6.04 15.28 -10.82
N ILE A 187 -5.26 14.31 -10.38
CA ILE A 187 -5.40 12.93 -10.83
C ILE A 187 -6.71 12.30 -10.34
N VAL A 188 -7.17 12.60 -9.12
CA VAL A 188 -8.40 11.99 -8.55
C VAL A 188 -9.63 12.32 -9.40
N PRO A 189 -9.97 13.58 -9.71
CA PRO A 189 -11.11 13.90 -10.58
C PRO A 189 -10.97 13.32 -12.01
N GLU A 190 -9.75 13.28 -12.55
CA GLU A 190 -9.50 12.69 -13.86
C GLU A 190 -9.79 11.18 -13.88
N VAL A 191 -9.41 10.45 -12.83
CA VAL A 191 -9.69 9.01 -12.70
C VAL A 191 -11.19 8.79 -12.53
N ILE A 192 -11.88 9.56 -11.70
CA ILE A 192 -13.33 9.50 -11.55
C ILE A 192 -14.01 9.64 -12.91
N ASN A 193 -13.64 10.67 -13.68
CA ASN A 193 -14.20 10.89 -15.01
C ASN A 193 -13.90 9.76 -15.99
N ALA A 194 -12.70 9.20 -15.95
CA ALA A 194 -12.29 8.10 -16.83
C ALA A 194 -13.05 6.79 -16.55
N LEU A 195 -13.59 6.61 -15.34
CA LEU A 195 -14.34 5.42 -14.95
C LEU A 195 -15.84 5.51 -15.26
N LYS A 196 -16.43 6.69 -15.41
CA LYS A 196 -17.87 6.90 -15.67
C LYS A 196 -18.44 6.03 -16.81
N PRO A 197 -17.82 5.91 -18.01
CA PRO A 197 -18.37 5.07 -19.08
C PRO A 197 -18.49 3.59 -18.70
N PHE A 198 -17.62 3.13 -17.81
CA PHE A 198 -17.64 1.74 -17.29
C PHE A 198 -18.72 1.56 -16.23
N GLU A 199 -18.92 2.55 -15.35
CA GLU A 199 -20.01 2.57 -14.36
C GLU A 199 -21.38 2.52 -15.06
N GLU A 200 -21.57 3.35 -16.08
CA GLU A 200 -22.79 3.40 -16.90
C GLU A 200 -23.05 2.06 -17.60
N LYS A 201 -22.02 1.49 -18.24
CA LYS A 201 -22.11 0.20 -18.95
C LYS A 201 -22.50 -0.94 -18.01
N TYR A 202 -21.92 -0.99 -16.82
CA TYR A 202 -22.13 -2.09 -15.86
C TYR A 202 -23.19 -1.79 -14.82
N LYS A 203 -23.77 -0.59 -14.82
CA LYS A 203 -24.71 -0.09 -13.78
C LYS A 203 -24.18 -0.33 -12.38
N LYS A 204 -22.89 -0.06 -12.17
CA LYS A 204 -22.15 -0.33 -10.95
C LYS A 204 -21.22 0.82 -10.66
N GLU A 205 -21.29 1.36 -9.44
CA GLU A 205 -20.30 2.34 -8.93
C GLU A 205 -18.92 1.71 -8.81
N ILE A 206 -17.88 2.49 -9.15
CA ILE A 206 -16.48 2.15 -8.98
C ILE A 206 -15.87 3.20 -8.05
N PRO A 207 -15.95 3.04 -6.72
CA PRO A 207 -15.46 4.03 -5.79
C PRO A 207 -13.96 4.28 -6.00
N VAL A 208 -13.59 5.56 -6.06
CA VAL A 208 -12.21 6.02 -6.20
C VAL A 208 -11.69 6.38 -4.82
N ILE A 209 -10.53 5.84 -4.46
CA ILE A 209 -9.86 6.01 -3.17
C ILE A 209 -8.61 6.85 -3.39
N ALA A 210 -8.52 8.01 -2.74
CA ALA A 210 -7.35 8.88 -2.82
C ALA A 210 -6.22 8.38 -1.91
N ALA A 211 -4.97 8.36 -2.39
CA ALA A 211 -3.80 7.90 -1.65
C ALA A 211 -2.56 8.75 -1.93
N GLY A 212 -1.67 8.87 -0.95
CA GLY A 212 -0.39 9.57 -1.09
C GLY A 212 -0.40 11.03 -0.65
N GLY A 213 0.20 11.29 0.50
CA GLY A 213 0.29 12.62 1.11
C GLY A 213 -0.86 12.97 2.05
N ILE A 214 -1.88 12.15 2.16
CA ILE A 214 -3.01 12.34 3.07
C ILE A 214 -2.56 12.02 4.50
N TYR A 215 -2.73 12.99 5.41
CA TYR A 215 -2.22 12.87 6.77
C TYR A 215 -3.25 13.29 7.84
N THR A 216 -4.05 14.32 7.61
CA THR A 216 -5.01 14.90 8.57
C THR A 216 -6.46 14.60 8.18
N GLY A 217 -7.38 14.83 9.12
CA GLY A 217 -8.82 14.82 8.85
C GLY A 217 -9.23 15.87 7.80
N GLN A 218 -8.54 17.02 7.77
CA GLN A 218 -8.74 18.04 6.73
C GLN A 218 -8.32 17.56 5.34
N ASP A 219 -7.22 16.79 5.23
CA ASP A 219 -6.85 16.19 3.95
C ASP A 219 -7.92 15.20 3.48
N ILE A 220 -8.51 14.44 4.41
CA ILE A 220 -9.60 13.49 4.10
C ILE A 220 -10.81 14.26 3.55
N ASP A 221 -11.27 15.29 4.25
CA ASP A 221 -12.40 16.13 3.85
C ASP A 221 -12.21 16.67 2.44
N LYS A 222 -11.05 17.24 2.16
CA LYS A 222 -10.68 17.78 0.86
C LYS A 222 -10.87 16.76 -0.28
N PHE A 223 -10.41 15.51 -0.12
CA PHE A 223 -10.55 14.52 -1.18
C PHE A 223 -11.96 13.92 -1.28
N LEU A 224 -12.71 13.86 -0.17
CA LEU A 224 -14.11 13.48 -0.20
C LEU A 224 -14.95 14.54 -0.94
N GLU A 225 -14.68 15.84 -0.73
CA GLU A 225 -15.32 16.94 -1.49
C GLU A 225 -14.98 16.89 -2.99
N MET A 226 -13.80 16.42 -3.36
CA MET A 226 -13.40 16.19 -4.76
C MET A 226 -14.07 14.96 -5.41
N GLY A 227 -14.88 14.21 -4.66
CA GLY A 227 -15.62 13.04 -5.14
C GLY A 227 -14.93 11.70 -4.89
N ALA A 228 -13.82 11.66 -4.14
CA ALA A 228 -13.29 10.39 -3.68
C ALA A 228 -14.27 9.73 -2.69
N ALA A 229 -14.45 8.42 -2.78
CA ALA A 229 -15.30 7.67 -1.86
C ALA A 229 -14.62 7.40 -0.51
N GLY A 230 -13.29 7.49 -0.46
CA GLY A 230 -12.49 7.29 0.74
C GLY A 230 -11.01 7.59 0.48
N VAL A 231 -10.20 7.33 1.48
CA VAL A 231 -8.76 7.58 1.43
C VAL A 231 -7.96 6.35 1.85
N GLN A 232 -6.77 6.20 1.27
CA GLN A 232 -5.78 5.24 1.73
C GLN A 232 -4.61 5.97 2.38
N MET A 233 -4.33 5.64 3.63
CA MET A 233 -3.26 6.23 4.45
C MET A 233 -2.32 5.12 4.92
N ALA A 234 -1.01 5.38 4.88
CA ALA A 234 0.00 4.43 5.33
C ALA A 234 0.92 5.03 6.40
N THR A 235 1.57 6.12 6.08
CA THR A 235 2.63 6.76 6.87
C THR A 235 2.25 6.96 8.36
N ARG A 236 1.04 7.45 8.62
CA ARG A 236 0.57 7.74 9.97
C ARG A 236 0.35 6.48 10.81
N PHE A 237 0.06 5.35 10.16
CA PHE A 237 -0.11 4.05 10.82
C PHE A 237 1.22 3.37 11.20
N VAL A 238 2.35 3.79 10.63
CA VAL A 238 3.67 3.25 11.00
C VAL A 238 4.00 3.53 12.46
N THR A 239 3.67 4.72 12.95
CA THR A 239 3.95 5.13 14.33
C THR A 239 2.80 4.74 15.28
N THR A 240 2.30 3.51 15.13
CA THR A 240 1.33 2.92 16.05
C THR A 240 1.92 1.73 16.79
N HIS A 241 1.36 1.43 17.98
CA HIS A 241 1.80 0.26 18.76
C HIS A 241 1.59 -1.03 17.97
N GLU A 242 0.47 -1.11 17.21
CA GLU A 242 0.05 -2.30 16.48
C GLU A 242 0.77 -2.49 15.13
N CYS A 243 1.52 -1.49 14.65
CA CYS A 243 2.40 -1.65 13.50
C CYS A 243 3.43 -2.76 13.77
N ASP A 244 3.56 -3.70 12.83
CA ASP A 244 4.35 -4.91 12.98
C ASP A 244 5.87 -4.71 12.80
N ALA A 245 6.31 -3.46 12.53
CA ALA A 245 7.74 -3.11 12.47
C ALA A 245 8.35 -2.95 13.88
N SER A 246 9.69 -3.05 13.95
CA SER A 246 10.42 -2.81 15.20
C SER A 246 10.26 -1.37 15.72
N GLU A 247 10.50 -1.18 17.00
CA GLU A 247 10.48 0.15 17.63
C GLU A 247 11.50 1.11 17.00
N GLU A 248 12.67 0.61 16.61
CA GLU A 248 13.72 1.38 15.94
C GLU A 248 13.25 1.90 14.58
N PHE A 249 12.49 1.08 13.84
CA PHE A 249 11.87 1.51 12.58
C PHE A 249 10.87 2.64 12.80
N LYS A 250 9.99 2.52 13.81
CA LYS A 250 9.01 3.56 14.19
C LYS A 250 9.71 4.84 14.65
N LYS A 251 10.79 4.72 15.43
CA LYS A 251 11.61 5.87 15.88
C LYS A 251 12.28 6.60 14.71
N ALA A 252 12.62 5.92 13.61
CA ALA A 252 13.14 6.59 12.42
C ALA A 252 12.15 7.62 11.86
N TYR A 253 10.85 7.35 11.91
CA TYR A 253 9.82 8.32 11.52
C TYR A 253 9.72 9.50 12.48
N ILE A 254 9.75 9.22 13.80
CA ILE A 254 9.63 10.25 14.85
C ILE A 254 10.84 11.20 14.85
N ASN A 255 12.02 10.66 14.58
CA ASN A 255 13.26 11.42 14.58
C ASN A 255 13.54 12.16 13.25
N ALA A 256 12.75 11.87 12.21
CA ALA A 256 12.92 12.48 10.89
C ALA A 256 12.39 13.93 10.89
N SER A 257 13.07 14.78 10.14
CA SER A 257 12.62 16.13 9.80
C SER A 257 12.20 16.18 8.32
N GLU A 258 11.55 17.26 7.90
CA GLU A 258 11.10 17.43 6.52
C GLU A 258 12.24 17.26 5.49
N LYS A 259 13.42 17.78 5.79
CA LYS A 259 14.63 17.68 4.94
C LYS A 259 15.16 16.24 4.79
N ASP A 260 14.69 15.33 5.65
CA ASP A 260 15.09 13.92 5.58
C ASP A 260 14.18 13.11 4.64
N MET A 261 13.10 13.71 4.15
CA MET A 261 12.23 13.08 3.13
C MET A 261 12.90 13.22 1.76
N VAL A 262 13.50 12.14 1.28
CA VAL A 262 14.28 12.16 0.01
C VAL A 262 13.71 11.20 -1.02
N ILE A 263 13.96 11.54 -2.31
CA ILE A 263 13.72 10.63 -3.42
C ILE A 263 14.99 9.87 -3.73
N ILE A 264 14.92 8.57 -3.77
CA ILE A 264 16.01 7.66 -4.12
C ILE A 264 15.76 6.99 -5.47
N ASN A 265 16.82 6.67 -6.19
CA ASN A 265 16.76 5.76 -7.32
C ASN A 265 16.83 4.33 -6.79
N SER A 266 15.68 3.64 -6.78
CA SER A 266 15.62 2.26 -6.31
C SER A 266 16.33 1.31 -7.29
N PRO A 267 16.95 0.22 -6.79
CA PRO A 267 17.55 -0.81 -7.64
C PRO A 267 16.59 -1.48 -8.63
N VAL A 268 15.28 -1.29 -8.46
CA VAL A 268 14.25 -1.83 -9.36
C VAL A 268 13.84 -0.87 -10.48
N GLY A 269 14.56 0.23 -10.64
CA GLY A 269 14.37 1.17 -11.76
C GLY A 269 13.24 2.19 -11.57
N LEU A 270 12.68 2.32 -10.36
CA LEU A 270 11.66 3.31 -10.03
C LEU A 270 12.19 4.31 -9.00
N PRO A 271 11.77 5.58 -9.03
CA PRO A 271 12.01 6.48 -7.91
C PRO A 271 11.24 5.99 -6.68
N GLY A 272 11.80 6.24 -5.51
CA GLY A 272 11.15 5.89 -4.24
C GLY A 272 11.34 6.97 -3.20
N ARG A 273 10.31 7.23 -2.36
CA ARG A 273 10.43 8.19 -1.27
C ARG A 273 10.78 7.46 0.03
N ALA A 274 11.84 7.93 0.68
CA ALA A 274 12.40 7.32 1.88
C ALA A 274 12.85 8.37 2.90
N ILE A 275 13.08 7.93 4.13
CA ILE A 275 13.77 8.70 5.17
C ILE A 275 15.27 8.57 4.91
N LYS A 276 15.94 9.71 4.74
CA LYS A 276 17.40 9.79 4.58
C LYS A 276 18.11 9.22 5.80
N ASN A 277 19.08 8.35 5.57
CA ASN A 277 19.95 7.80 6.60
C ASN A 277 21.34 7.52 6.04
N GLU A 278 22.25 7.01 6.89
CA GLU A 278 23.61 6.72 6.51
C GLU A 278 23.70 5.69 5.37
N PHE A 279 22.84 4.66 5.37
CA PHE A 279 22.81 3.68 4.27
C PHE A 279 22.51 4.33 2.91
N ILE A 280 21.50 5.20 2.85
CA ILE A 280 21.15 5.93 1.61
C ILE A 280 22.30 6.86 1.20
N ASN A 281 22.94 7.56 2.15
CA ASN A 281 24.09 8.44 1.87
C ASN A 281 25.23 7.66 1.22
N GLN A 282 25.61 6.52 1.81
CA GLN A 282 26.68 5.67 1.29
C GLN A 282 26.37 5.13 -0.10
N VAL A 283 25.13 4.68 -0.34
CA VAL A 283 24.71 4.22 -1.67
C VAL A 283 24.76 5.35 -2.69
N SER A 284 24.34 6.56 -2.33
CA SER A 284 24.40 7.74 -3.22
C SER A 284 25.82 8.16 -3.57
N GLN A 285 26.79 7.85 -2.71
CA GLN A 285 28.24 8.05 -2.93
C GLN A 285 28.90 6.89 -3.69
N GLY A 286 28.10 5.94 -4.19
CA GLY A 286 28.59 4.84 -5.01
C GLY A 286 28.98 3.57 -4.26
N MET A 287 28.66 3.47 -2.95
CA MET A 287 28.88 2.23 -2.22
C MET A 287 28.02 1.11 -2.83
N ARG A 288 28.66 -0.02 -3.08
CA ARG A 288 27.98 -1.24 -3.49
C ARG A 288 28.09 -2.29 -2.40
N LYS A 289 26.97 -2.96 -2.13
CA LYS A 289 26.91 -4.17 -1.29
C LYS A 289 26.56 -5.35 -2.19
N PRO A 290 27.54 -6.01 -2.86
CA PRO A 290 27.27 -7.13 -3.75
C PRO A 290 26.59 -8.25 -2.96
N PHE A 291 25.63 -8.91 -3.60
CA PHE A 291 24.86 -9.99 -2.99
C PHE A 291 24.59 -11.09 -4.00
N LYS A 292 24.47 -12.31 -3.50
CA LYS A 292 23.85 -13.38 -4.27
C LYS A 292 22.35 -13.31 -4.05
N CYS A 293 21.56 -13.23 -5.12
CA CYS A 293 20.10 -13.17 -4.99
C CYS A 293 19.54 -14.57 -4.74
N PRO A 294 19.10 -14.89 -3.50
CA PRO A 294 18.51 -16.20 -3.22
C PRO A 294 17.02 -16.25 -3.54
N TYR A 295 16.37 -15.09 -3.67
CA TYR A 295 14.91 -15.00 -3.66
C TYR A 295 14.28 -14.84 -5.04
N HIS A 296 14.95 -14.17 -5.98
CA HIS A 296 14.36 -13.76 -7.26
C HIS A 296 12.95 -13.17 -7.10
N CYS A 297 12.78 -12.32 -6.08
CA CYS A 297 11.49 -11.87 -5.59
C CYS A 297 10.74 -10.92 -6.54
N LEU A 298 11.47 -10.23 -7.44
CA LEU A 298 10.92 -9.24 -8.38
C LEU A 298 11.31 -9.59 -9.82
N LYS A 299 10.32 -9.52 -10.72
CA LYS A 299 10.49 -9.84 -12.16
C LYS A 299 11.49 -8.93 -12.87
N THR A 300 11.55 -7.65 -12.47
CA THR A 300 12.35 -6.61 -13.13
C THR A 300 13.68 -6.33 -12.44
N CYS A 301 14.02 -7.07 -11.38
CA CYS A 301 15.25 -6.83 -10.63
C CYS A 301 16.50 -7.34 -11.39
N ASP A 302 17.34 -6.39 -11.82
CA ASP A 302 18.68 -6.72 -12.31
C ASP A 302 19.68 -6.84 -11.15
N PHE A 303 19.61 -7.96 -10.42
CA PHE A 303 20.40 -8.17 -9.22
C PHE A 303 21.92 -8.21 -9.47
N LYS A 304 22.35 -8.48 -10.71
CA LYS A 304 23.79 -8.51 -11.06
C LYS A 304 24.40 -7.10 -11.06
N ASN A 305 23.61 -6.11 -11.49
CA ASN A 305 24.06 -4.71 -11.60
C ASN A 305 23.54 -3.83 -10.45
N SER A 306 22.62 -4.32 -9.64
CA SER A 306 22.05 -3.58 -8.50
C SER A 306 23.12 -3.27 -7.44
N PRO A 307 23.14 -2.04 -6.88
CA PRO A 307 24.10 -1.68 -5.85
C PRO A 307 23.87 -2.42 -4.52
N TYR A 308 22.65 -2.87 -4.25
CA TYR A 308 22.25 -3.64 -3.07
C TYR A 308 20.95 -4.41 -3.33
N CYS A 309 20.66 -5.41 -2.49
CA CYS A 309 19.37 -6.10 -2.52
C CYS A 309 18.31 -5.26 -1.79
N ILE A 310 17.29 -4.78 -2.53
CA ILE A 310 16.20 -3.98 -1.95
C ILE A 310 15.46 -4.73 -0.85
N SER A 311 15.16 -6.02 -1.05
CA SER A 311 14.45 -6.81 -0.07
C SER A 311 15.23 -6.99 1.22
N LEU A 312 16.55 -7.25 1.15
CA LEU A 312 17.41 -7.34 2.34
C LEU A 312 17.51 -6.00 3.07
N ALA A 313 17.62 -4.88 2.33
CA ALA A 313 17.67 -3.56 2.94
C ALA A 313 16.37 -3.25 3.71
N LEU A 314 15.21 -3.58 3.13
CA LEU A 314 13.91 -3.38 3.78
C LEU A 314 13.66 -4.35 4.95
N ILE A 315 14.10 -5.62 4.86
CA ILE A 315 14.06 -6.58 5.98
C ILE A 315 14.93 -6.07 7.13
N ASN A 316 16.15 -5.61 6.85
CA ASN A 316 17.03 -5.05 7.87
C ASN A 316 16.38 -3.86 8.55
N ALA A 317 15.83 -2.93 7.80
CA ALA A 317 15.16 -1.75 8.36
C ALA A 317 13.96 -2.15 9.24
N GLN A 318 13.09 -3.05 8.77
CA GLN A 318 11.94 -3.54 9.52
C GLN A 318 12.36 -4.12 10.88
N ARG A 319 13.50 -4.81 10.94
CA ARG A 319 14.09 -5.40 12.15
C ARG A 319 14.88 -4.39 13.01
N GLY A 320 14.92 -3.11 12.62
CA GLY A 320 15.63 -2.05 13.34
C GLY A 320 17.10 -1.84 12.94
N ASN A 321 17.63 -2.65 12.02
CA ASN A 321 18.99 -2.50 11.52
C ASN A 321 19.06 -1.47 10.38
N LEU A 322 18.89 -0.20 10.73
CA LEU A 322 18.88 0.93 9.76
C LEU A 322 20.28 1.28 9.22
N GLN A 323 21.34 0.73 9.77
CA GLN A 323 22.69 0.84 9.21
C GLN A 323 22.85 0.00 7.93
N ASN A 324 22.07 -1.07 7.79
CA ASN A 324 22.08 -1.98 6.66
C ASN A 324 20.79 -1.93 5.82
N GLY A 325 19.98 -0.89 6.02
CA GLY A 325 18.72 -0.69 5.32
C GLY A 325 18.16 0.70 5.53
N PHE A 326 16.98 0.95 4.99
CA PHE A 326 16.31 2.23 5.09
C PHE A 326 14.79 2.06 5.13
N ALA A 327 14.09 3.06 5.67
CA ALA A 327 12.65 3.09 5.74
C ALA A 327 12.08 3.88 4.54
N PHE A 328 11.19 3.27 3.77
CA PHE A 328 10.32 4.03 2.87
C PHE A 328 9.32 4.84 3.69
N ALA A 329 8.99 6.05 3.26
CA ALA A 329 8.06 6.93 3.98
C ALA A 329 7.39 7.91 3.02
N GLY A 330 6.13 8.26 3.29
CA GLY A 330 5.43 9.33 2.57
C GLY A 330 5.99 10.71 2.90
N ALA A 331 5.64 11.70 2.08
CA ALA A 331 6.16 13.07 2.21
C ALA A 331 5.88 13.71 3.58
N ASN A 332 4.82 13.28 4.28
CA ASN A 332 4.41 13.80 5.58
C ASN A 332 4.92 13.00 6.79
N ALA A 333 5.88 12.08 6.61
CA ALA A 333 6.35 11.20 7.69
C ALA A 333 6.98 11.97 8.86
N TYR A 334 7.69 13.05 8.59
CA TYR A 334 8.31 13.91 9.59
C TYR A 334 7.34 14.56 10.58
N ARG A 335 6.03 14.52 10.29
CA ARG A 335 4.99 15.06 11.19
C ARG A 335 4.64 14.12 12.35
N ALA A 336 5.14 12.89 12.33
CA ALA A 336 4.97 11.94 13.42
C ALA A 336 5.85 12.33 14.61
N THR A 337 5.25 12.47 15.80
CA THR A 337 5.96 12.92 17.02
C THR A 337 5.99 11.90 18.13
N LYS A 338 5.14 10.89 18.09
CA LYS A 338 5.04 9.83 19.09
C LYS A 338 4.38 8.58 18.54
N ILE A 339 4.61 7.45 19.20
CA ILE A 339 3.91 6.19 18.97
C ILE A 339 2.62 6.21 19.79
N ILE A 340 1.49 5.90 19.17
CA ILE A 340 0.16 5.87 19.78
C ILE A 340 -0.58 4.60 19.36
N SER A 341 -1.73 4.29 19.93
CA SER A 341 -2.54 3.18 19.45
C SER A 341 -3.28 3.54 18.15
N VAL A 342 -3.65 2.54 17.35
CA VAL A 342 -4.51 2.73 16.17
C VAL A 342 -5.83 3.39 16.57
N LYS A 343 -6.40 3.00 17.72
CA LYS A 343 -7.61 3.61 18.26
C LYS A 343 -7.43 5.11 18.49
N GLU A 344 -6.36 5.51 19.23
CA GLU A 344 -6.07 6.93 19.46
C GLU A 344 -5.83 7.69 18.16
N LEU A 345 -5.19 7.05 17.18
CA LEU A 345 -4.97 7.64 15.87
C LEU A 345 -6.29 7.91 15.14
N ILE A 346 -7.18 6.92 15.07
CA ILE A 346 -8.49 7.07 14.39
C ILE A 346 -9.37 8.11 15.10
N GLU A 347 -9.37 8.14 16.43
CA GLU A 347 -10.08 9.18 17.19
C GLU A 347 -9.58 10.59 16.86
N LYS A 348 -8.26 10.79 16.77
CA LYS A 348 -7.67 12.07 16.36
C LYS A 348 -8.05 12.45 14.94
N ILE A 349 -7.99 11.51 14.00
CA ILE A 349 -8.39 11.76 12.61
C ILE A 349 -9.86 12.18 12.54
N LYS A 350 -10.75 11.51 13.28
CA LYS A 350 -12.17 11.88 13.37
C LYS A 350 -12.37 13.28 13.95
N GLN A 351 -11.61 13.64 14.98
CA GLN A 351 -11.64 14.98 15.56
C GLN A 351 -11.17 16.03 14.54
N GLU A 352 -10.01 15.82 13.92
CA GLU A 352 -9.46 16.71 12.88
C GLU A 352 -10.44 16.90 11.70
N TYR A 353 -11.13 15.84 11.28
CA TYR A 353 -12.16 15.89 10.24
C TYR A 353 -13.37 16.73 10.69
N ASN A 354 -13.89 16.49 11.89
CA ASN A 354 -15.04 17.24 12.41
C ASN A 354 -14.72 18.73 12.62
N GLU A 355 -13.49 19.08 12.91
CA GLU A 355 -13.03 20.47 13.02
C GLU A 355 -12.98 21.16 11.64
N ALA A 356 -12.56 20.45 10.61
CA ALA A 356 -12.47 20.95 9.24
C ALA A 356 -13.85 21.15 8.58
N THR A 357 -14.86 20.35 8.97
CA THR A 357 -16.23 20.37 8.39
C THR A 357 -17.23 21.26 9.15
N LYS A 358 -16.78 22.01 10.17
CA LYS A 358 -17.58 23.03 10.87
C LYS A 358 -17.59 24.34 10.12
#